data_91990bdde7831270f1c3a917f8e48957
#
_entry.id   91990bdde7831270f1c3a917f8e48957
#
_cell.length_a   1.000
_cell.length_b   1.000
_cell.length_c   1.000
_cell.angle_alpha   90.00
_cell.angle_beta   90.00
_cell.angle_gamma   90.00
#
_symmetry.space_group_name_H-M   'P 1'
#
loop_
_entity.id
_entity.type
_entity.pdbx_description
1 polymer ?
#
loop_
_entity_poly.entity_id
_entity_poly.type
_entity_poly.pdbx_seq_one_letter_code
_entity_poly.pdbx_strand_id
1 'polypeptide(L)'
;MKKITNNVGLGKLAMLFNALIMCMFIISMVCLLNFDKINIKLINNTPAYDNAARELSDTERPRRQAEAEVDYYVQKLSTLNEQPVPADKKKAKEHHDEIERAKHTLAEKEAELKRVDEAIQAQLILFEAIKVPHFDLMNQVAKAKTIFMTTLWLTILLFVAKVMIFATWNYKSLLNLRITSPWMKKSTAPYWAYVGWLIPGYNFIKPYTVYAEIYNETHYILLDKNIIQKENDTDTNCDFNLGLWWGLLLMAAVVMSYILNATFFNEGPMNYKFSHIGVVVTTIVFWALYLLQESILIHRTIKMNQTLFANLPKFDHQ
;
A
#
# COMPACT_ATOMS: atom_id res chain seq x y z
N MET A 1 1.84 -9.40 -51.35
CA MET A 1 2.89 -8.78 -50.47
C MET A 1 2.33 -8.57 -49.08
N LYS A 2 3.00 -9.08 -48.02
CA LYS A 2 2.66 -8.75 -46.66
C LYS A 2 3.06 -7.30 -46.39
N LYS A 3 2.11 -6.46 -46.00
CA LYS A 3 2.33 -5.02 -45.82
C LYS A 3 3.06 -4.79 -44.47
N ILE A 4 4.19 -4.09 -44.50
CA ILE A 4 4.89 -3.60 -43.34
C ILE A 4 4.00 -2.57 -42.62
N THR A 5 3.84 -2.72 -41.31
CA THR A 5 2.99 -1.83 -40.51
C THR A 5 3.82 -0.80 -39.76
N ASN A 6 3.46 0.48 -39.89
CA ASN A 6 4.09 1.54 -39.09
C ASN A 6 3.65 1.40 -37.62
N ASN A 7 4.60 1.08 -36.73
CA ASN A 7 4.38 0.87 -35.29
C ASN A 7 5.04 1.96 -34.42
N VAL A 8 5.56 3.02 -35.03
CA VAL A 8 6.23 4.13 -34.32
C VAL A 8 5.32 4.78 -33.29
N GLY A 9 4.03 4.95 -33.60
CA GLY A 9 3.05 5.52 -32.70
C GLY A 9 2.88 4.70 -31.39
N LEU A 10 2.93 3.36 -31.48
CA LEU A 10 2.85 2.49 -30.30
C LEU A 10 4.08 2.62 -29.39
N GLY A 11 5.28 2.73 -29.98
CA GLY A 11 6.50 2.96 -29.19
C GLY A 11 6.46 4.32 -28.47
N LYS A 12 6.03 5.40 -29.17
CA LYS A 12 5.84 6.71 -28.53
C LYS A 12 4.80 6.67 -27.41
N LEU A 13 3.71 5.92 -27.60
CA LEU A 13 2.68 5.73 -26.57
C LEU A 13 3.24 4.98 -25.36
N ALA A 14 4.05 3.95 -25.57
CA ALA A 14 4.71 3.24 -24.47
C ALA A 14 5.62 4.17 -23.63
N MET A 15 6.39 5.06 -24.28
CA MET A 15 7.19 6.07 -23.56
C MET A 15 6.34 7.07 -22.79
N LEU A 16 5.19 7.51 -23.34
CA LEU A 16 4.24 8.36 -22.62
C LEU A 16 3.72 7.67 -21.35
N PHE A 17 3.38 6.38 -21.45
CA PHE A 17 2.95 5.59 -20.29
C PHE A 17 4.05 5.44 -19.25
N ASN A 18 5.32 5.34 -19.63
CA ASN A 18 6.44 5.35 -18.69
C ASN A 18 6.46 6.64 -17.85
N ALA A 19 6.26 7.78 -18.49
CA ALA A 19 6.19 9.07 -17.77
C ALA A 19 4.98 9.14 -16.82
N LEU A 20 3.80 8.71 -17.28
CA LEU A 20 2.58 8.68 -16.47
C LEU A 20 2.73 7.73 -15.26
N ILE A 21 3.28 6.53 -15.47
CA ILE A 21 3.54 5.56 -14.40
C ILE A 21 4.50 6.16 -13.38
N MET A 22 5.57 6.84 -13.81
CA MET A 22 6.52 7.46 -12.90
C MET A 22 5.85 8.53 -12.04
N CYS A 23 5.03 9.39 -12.62
CA CYS A 23 4.27 10.40 -11.86
C CYS A 23 3.33 9.75 -10.84
N MET A 24 2.54 8.77 -11.26
CA MET A 24 1.59 8.08 -10.38
C MET A 24 2.29 7.27 -9.29
N PHE A 25 3.44 6.67 -9.61
CA PHE A 25 4.24 5.94 -8.65
C PHE A 25 4.81 6.87 -7.55
N ILE A 26 5.34 8.04 -7.91
CA ILE A 26 5.79 9.05 -6.95
C ILE A 26 4.63 9.48 -6.04
N ILE A 27 3.46 9.77 -6.63
CA ILE A 27 2.26 10.12 -5.86
C ILE A 27 1.91 9.00 -4.86
N SER A 28 1.90 7.75 -5.30
CA SER A 28 1.62 6.59 -4.43
C SER A 28 2.62 6.49 -3.27
N MET A 29 3.90 6.71 -3.54
CA MET A 29 4.94 6.68 -2.49
C MET A 29 4.82 7.84 -1.50
N VAL A 30 4.44 9.04 -1.94
CA VAL A 30 4.13 10.17 -1.06
C VAL A 30 2.91 9.86 -0.18
N CYS A 31 1.87 9.25 -0.76
CA CYS A 31 0.69 8.81 -0.01
C CYS A 31 1.04 7.74 1.03
N LEU A 32 1.93 6.79 0.71
CA LEU A 32 2.44 5.79 1.65
C LEU A 32 3.16 6.45 2.83
N LEU A 33 4.07 7.38 2.57
CA LEU A 33 4.79 8.11 3.64
C LEU A 33 3.84 8.91 4.53
N ASN A 34 2.79 9.51 3.95
CA ASN A 34 1.78 10.21 4.74
C ASN A 34 0.95 9.24 5.59
N PHE A 35 0.54 8.11 5.05
CA PHE A 35 -0.13 7.04 5.80
C PHE A 35 0.72 6.57 6.98
N ASP A 36 1.99 6.25 6.76
CA ASP A 36 2.92 5.81 7.80
C ASP A 36 3.08 6.86 8.91
N LYS A 37 3.22 8.14 8.54
CA LYS A 37 3.34 9.23 9.51
C LYS A 37 2.12 9.33 10.43
N ILE A 38 0.91 9.18 9.90
CA ILE A 38 -0.32 9.24 10.67
C ILE A 38 -0.48 7.97 11.51
N ASN A 39 -0.16 6.80 10.95
CA ASN A 39 -0.23 5.52 11.63
C ASN A 39 0.71 5.45 12.84
N ILE A 40 1.93 5.99 12.74
CA ILE A 40 2.86 6.11 13.87
C ILE A 40 2.25 6.96 15.00
N LYS A 41 1.57 8.06 14.67
CA LYS A 41 0.89 8.88 15.68
C LYS A 41 -0.21 8.10 16.40
N LEU A 42 -0.99 7.31 15.65
CA LEU A 42 -2.02 6.45 16.24
C LEU A 42 -1.41 5.41 17.18
N ILE A 43 -0.37 4.69 16.75
CA ILE A 43 0.33 3.68 17.55
C ILE A 43 0.86 4.29 18.84
N ASN A 44 1.46 5.49 18.78
CA ASN A 44 1.98 6.18 19.95
C ASN A 44 0.88 6.68 20.92
N ASN A 45 -0.34 6.92 20.42
CA ASN A 45 -1.47 7.37 21.22
C ASN A 45 -2.29 6.20 21.81
N THR A 46 -2.21 5.00 21.24
CA THR A 46 -2.97 3.82 21.68
C THR A 46 -2.72 3.44 23.13
N PRO A 47 -1.47 3.42 23.68
CA PRO A 47 -1.25 3.10 25.09
C PRO A 47 -1.92 4.08 26.06
N ALA A 48 -1.96 5.38 25.71
CA ALA A 48 -2.63 6.38 26.53
C ALA A 48 -4.16 6.14 26.57
N TYR A 49 -4.75 5.80 25.41
CA TYR A 49 -6.16 5.43 25.32
C TYR A 49 -6.48 4.15 26.11
N ASP A 50 -5.68 3.09 25.95
CA ASP A 50 -5.87 1.82 26.65
C ASP A 50 -5.76 1.98 28.18
N ASN A 51 -4.80 2.78 28.66
CA ASN A 51 -4.63 3.06 30.08
C ASN A 51 -5.83 3.84 30.63
N ALA A 52 -6.26 4.89 29.95
CA ALA A 52 -7.43 5.68 30.36
C ALA A 52 -8.73 4.84 30.37
N ALA A 53 -8.90 3.93 29.41
CA ALA A 53 -10.02 2.99 29.37
C ALA A 53 -10.01 2.01 30.54
N ARG A 54 -8.82 1.50 30.95
CA ARG A 54 -8.66 0.63 32.12
C ARG A 54 -8.97 1.38 33.42
N GLU A 55 -8.41 2.58 33.60
CA GLU A 55 -8.64 3.41 34.76
C GLU A 55 -10.14 3.71 34.97
N LEU A 56 -10.86 4.02 33.87
CA LEU A 56 -12.30 4.22 33.91
C LEU A 56 -13.03 2.93 34.33
N SER A 57 -12.67 1.78 33.78
CA SER A 57 -13.24 0.48 34.11
C SER A 57 -12.98 0.10 35.58
N ASP A 58 -11.79 0.41 36.09
CA ASP A 58 -11.43 0.13 37.49
C ASP A 58 -12.20 1.02 38.47
N THR A 59 -12.57 2.24 38.06
CA THR A 59 -13.38 3.15 38.85
C THR A 59 -14.86 2.75 38.90
N GLU A 60 -15.37 2.03 37.92
CA GLU A 60 -16.75 1.53 37.91
C GLU A 60 -17.04 0.40 38.88
N ARG A 61 -16.01 -0.39 39.31
CA ARG A 61 -16.20 -1.48 40.27
C ARG A 61 -16.59 -0.98 41.66
N PRO A 62 -15.90 0.01 42.29
CA PRO A 62 -16.30 0.62 43.55
C PRO A 62 -17.72 1.17 43.52
N ARG A 63 -18.14 1.77 42.38
CA ARG A 63 -19.51 2.27 42.22
C ARG A 63 -20.56 1.17 42.38
N ARG A 64 -20.39 0.05 41.69
CA ARG A 64 -21.32 -1.09 41.75
C ARG A 64 -21.38 -1.69 43.16
N GLN A 65 -20.27 -1.69 43.90
CA GLN A 65 -20.23 -2.13 45.29
C GLN A 65 -20.98 -1.15 46.21
N ALA A 66 -20.72 0.15 46.10
CA ALA A 66 -21.41 1.18 46.86
C ALA A 66 -22.91 1.19 46.62
N GLU A 67 -23.33 1.04 45.31
CA GLU A 67 -24.74 0.94 44.93
C GLU A 67 -25.43 -0.30 45.57
N ALA A 68 -24.77 -1.45 45.53
CA ALA A 68 -25.29 -2.66 46.16
C ALA A 68 -25.41 -2.52 47.71
N GLU A 69 -24.49 -1.81 48.35
CA GLU A 69 -24.57 -1.52 49.77
C GLU A 69 -25.70 -0.56 50.12
N VAL A 70 -25.90 0.49 49.35
CA VAL A 70 -27.05 1.39 49.50
C VAL A 70 -28.35 0.62 49.35
N ASP A 71 -28.52 -0.20 48.32
CA ASP A 71 -29.69 -1.03 48.10
C ASP A 71 -29.97 -1.99 49.26
N TYR A 72 -28.91 -2.60 49.82
CA TYR A 72 -29.02 -3.47 50.96
C TYR A 72 -29.58 -2.72 52.21
N TYR A 73 -29.07 -1.53 52.52
CA TYR A 73 -29.53 -0.76 53.65
C TYR A 73 -30.93 -0.17 53.46
N VAL A 74 -31.32 0.18 52.22
CA VAL A 74 -32.68 0.57 51.86
C VAL A 74 -33.67 -0.57 52.12
N GLN A 75 -33.35 -1.80 51.69
CA GLN A 75 -34.18 -2.97 51.96
C GLN A 75 -34.23 -3.31 53.45
N LYS A 76 -33.09 -3.24 54.16
CA LYS A 76 -33.04 -3.48 55.59
C LYS A 76 -33.95 -2.47 56.36
N LEU A 77 -33.90 -1.19 55.99
CA LEU A 77 -34.73 -0.16 56.60
C LEU A 77 -36.23 -0.39 56.31
N SER A 78 -36.60 -0.77 55.09
CA SER A 78 -37.97 -1.15 54.72
C SER A 78 -38.46 -2.31 55.63
N THR A 79 -37.65 -3.38 55.74
CA THR A 79 -37.99 -4.54 56.54
C THR A 79 -38.14 -4.19 58.05
N LEU A 80 -37.23 -3.36 58.60
CA LEU A 80 -37.31 -2.91 60.01
C LEU A 80 -38.55 -2.02 60.23
N ASN A 81 -38.94 -1.16 59.29
CA ASN A 81 -40.11 -0.32 59.42
C ASN A 81 -41.43 -1.09 59.28
N GLU A 82 -41.48 -2.20 58.59
CA GLU A 82 -42.63 -3.07 58.43
C GLU A 82 -42.83 -4.01 59.66
N GLN A 83 -41.83 -4.21 60.48
CA GLN A 83 -41.93 -5.05 61.70
C GLN A 83 -42.77 -4.34 62.77
N PRO A 84 -43.71 -5.04 63.41
CA PRO A 84 -44.50 -4.45 64.50
C PRO A 84 -43.57 -4.10 65.68
N VAL A 85 -43.77 -2.90 66.26
CA VAL A 85 -42.99 -2.47 67.46
C VAL A 85 -43.23 -3.42 68.62
N PRO A 86 -42.18 -4.02 69.21
CA PRO A 86 -42.32 -4.96 70.29
C PRO A 86 -43.03 -4.33 71.51
N ALA A 87 -43.94 -5.08 72.15
CA ALA A 87 -44.65 -4.63 73.35
C ALA A 87 -43.77 -4.42 74.62
N ASP A 88 -42.62 -5.07 74.64
CA ASP A 88 -41.59 -4.91 75.71
C ASP A 88 -40.81 -3.60 75.47
N LYS A 89 -40.82 -2.72 76.47
CA LYS A 89 -40.12 -1.41 76.42
C LYS A 89 -38.62 -1.52 76.07
N LYS A 90 -37.95 -2.58 76.54
CA LYS A 90 -36.52 -2.73 76.24
C LYS A 90 -36.31 -3.12 74.76
N LYS A 91 -37.09 -4.06 74.26
CA LYS A 91 -37.04 -4.49 72.86
C LYS A 91 -37.51 -3.38 71.89
N ALA A 92 -38.49 -2.57 72.31
CA ALA A 92 -38.93 -1.43 71.51
C ALA A 92 -37.83 -0.36 71.38
N LYS A 93 -37.02 -0.14 72.46
CA LYS A 93 -35.88 0.75 72.43
C LYS A 93 -34.75 0.17 71.52
N GLU A 94 -34.45 -1.11 71.62
CA GLU A 94 -33.47 -1.79 70.82
C GLU A 94 -33.87 -1.73 69.29
N HIS A 95 -35.13 -1.92 68.98
CA HIS A 95 -35.66 -1.80 67.65
C HIS A 95 -35.54 -0.36 67.08
N HIS A 96 -35.86 0.64 67.91
CA HIS A 96 -35.68 2.05 67.54
C HIS A 96 -34.21 2.39 67.27
N ASP A 97 -33.32 1.96 68.20
CA ASP A 97 -31.88 2.18 68.04
C ASP A 97 -31.29 1.46 66.81
N GLU A 98 -31.86 0.33 66.38
CA GLU A 98 -31.47 -0.36 65.16
C GLU A 98 -31.89 0.39 63.90
N ILE A 99 -33.12 0.96 63.86
CA ILE A 99 -33.57 1.80 62.77
C ILE A 99 -32.70 3.04 62.62
N GLU A 100 -32.38 3.74 63.74
CA GLU A 100 -31.52 4.93 63.69
C GLU A 100 -30.09 4.61 63.23
N ARG A 101 -29.51 3.46 63.66
CA ARG A 101 -28.23 3.01 63.15
C ARG A 101 -28.28 2.69 61.66
N ALA A 102 -29.33 2.01 61.19
CA ALA A 102 -29.52 1.70 59.77
C ALA A 102 -29.66 2.97 58.91
N LYS A 103 -30.41 3.99 59.39
CA LYS A 103 -30.49 5.30 58.74
C LYS A 103 -29.15 6.01 58.66
N HIS A 104 -28.39 6.02 59.75
CA HIS A 104 -27.07 6.65 59.79
C HIS A 104 -26.12 5.96 58.77
N THR A 105 -26.10 4.64 58.80
CA THR A 105 -25.25 3.87 57.88
C THR A 105 -25.69 4.06 56.39
N LEU A 106 -27.01 4.14 56.14
CA LEU A 106 -27.49 4.45 54.80
C LEU A 106 -27.01 5.82 54.31
N ALA A 107 -27.11 6.86 55.15
CA ALA A 107 -26.64 8.20 54.82
C ALA A 107 -25.12 8.25 54.57
N GLU A 108 -24.34 7.46 55.33
CA GLU A 108 -22.90 7.32 55.06
C GLU A 108 -22.62 6.63 53.72
N LYS A 109 -23.38 5.57 53.38
CA LYS A 109 -23.22 4.83 52.10
C LYS A 109 -23.69 5.63 50.92
N GLU A 110 -24.76 6.42 51.03
CA GLU A 110 -25.18 7.38 50.01
C GLU A 110 -24.13 8.48 49.75
N ALA A 111 -23.51 8.98 50.84
CA ALA A 111 -22.41 9.94 50.72
C ALA A 111 -21.16 9.33 50.07
N GLU A 112 -20.87 8.07 50.33
CA GLU A 112 -19.79 7.31 49.72
C GLU A 112 -20.08 7.11 48.18
N LEU A 113 -21.29 6.66 47.84
CA LEU A 113 -21.72 6.50 46.44
C LEU A 113 -21.59 7.81 45.66
N LYS A 114 -22.03 8.92 46.25
CA LYS A 114 -21.92 10.25 45.65
C LYS A 114 -20.47 10.63 45.36
N ARG A 115 -19.54 10.37 46.29
CA ARG A 115 -18.10 10.62 46.08
C ARG A 115 -17.53 9.77 44.97
N VAL A 116 -17.93 8.50 44.86
CA VAL A 116 -17.51 7.61 43.78
C VAL A 116 -18.07 8.09 42.43
N ASP A 117 -19.33 8.53 42.38
CA ASP A 117 -19.95 9.10 41.20
C ASP A 117 -19.21 10.37 40.71
N GLU A 118 -18.85 11.27 41.65
CA GLU A 118 -18.04 12.46 41.31
C GLU A 118 -16.66 12.09 40.77
N ALA A 119 -16.01 11.06 41.32
CA ALA A 119 -14.73 10.57 40.81
C ALA A 119 -14.86 9.96 39.40
N ILE A 120 -15.93 9.21 39.15
CA ILE A 120 -16.22 8.64 37.80
C ILE A 120 -16.47 9.75 36.80
N GLN A 121 -17.23 10.79 37.12
CA GLN A 121 -17.47 11.92 36.23
C GLN A 121 -16.16 12.62 35.87
N ALA A 122 -15.28 12.85 36.83
CA ALA A 122 -13.95 13.42 36.58
C ALA A 122 -13.11 12.54 35.63
N GLN A 123 -13.12 11.22 35.88
CA GLN A 123 -12.39 10.26 35.02
C GLN A 123 -12.99 10.14 33.61
N LEU A 124 -14.33 10.23 33.49
CA LEU A 124 -15.02 10.21 32.20
C LEU A 124 -14.61 11.41 31.33
N ILE A 125 -14.51 12.61 31.94
CA ILE A 125 -14.05 13.82 31.22
C ILE A 125 -12.62 13.63 30.70
N LEU A 126 -11.73 13.07 31.51
CA LEU A 126 -10.35 12.78 31.11
C LEU A 126 -10.29 11.72 30.00
N PHE A 127 -11.13 10.68 30.12
CA PHE A 127 -11.22 9.64 29.08
C PHE A 127 -11.72 10.20 27.75
N GLU A 128 -12.79 10.99 27.73
CA GLU A 128 -13.31 11.60 26.50
C GLU A 128 -12.29 12.56 25.86
N ALA A 129 -11.50 13.27 26.66
CA ALA A 129 -10.43 14.13 26.15
C ALA A 129 -9.33 13.34 25.41
N ILE A 130 -9.12 12.08 25.75
CA ILE A 130 -8.15 11.18 25.08
C ILE A 130 -8.82 10.42 23.93
N LYS A 131 -10.06 9.98 24.12
CA LYS A 131 -10.84 9.17 23.18
C LYS A 131 -11.10 9.90 21.86
N VAL A 132 -11.53 11.15 21.91
CA VAL A 132 -11.87 11.93 20.70
C VAL A 132 -10.64 12.06 19.77
N PRO A 133 -9.46 12.52 20.22
CA PRO A 133 -8.26 12.55 19.37
C PRO A 133 -7.83 11.17 18.86
N HIS A 134 -8.02 10.11 19.65
CA HIS A 134 -7.69 8.74 19.24
C HIS A 134 -8.55 8.28 18.07
N PHE A 135 -9.88 8.47 18.14
CA PHE A 135 -10.79 8.12 17.04
C PHE A 135 -10.59 9.00 15.80
N ASP A 136 -10.25 10.27 15.99
CA ASP A 136 -9.89 11.15 14.87
C ASP A 136 -8.64 10.65 14.15
N LEU A 137 -7.61 10.20 14.88
CA LEU A 137 -6.43 9.58 14.28
C LEU A 137 -6.77 8.27 13.54
N MET A 138 -7.62 7.42 14.10
CA MET A 138 -8.11 6.21 13.41
C MET A 138 -8.77 6.54 12.08
N ASN A 139 -9.65 7.54 12.07
CA ASN A 139 -10.32 8.00 10.85
C ASN A 139 -9.33 8.57 9.82
N GLN A 140 -8.33 9.33 10.27
CA GLN A 140 -7.26 9.85 9.41
C GLN A 140 -6.42 8.71 8.81
N VAL A 141 -6.06 7.71 9.59
CA VAL A 141 -5.34 6.50 9.12
C VAL A 141 -6.16 5.77 8.06
N ALA A 142 -7.46 5.54 8.32
CA ALA A 142 -8.35 4.88 7.35
C ALA A 142 -8.43 5.64 6.02
N LYS A 143 -8.60 6.96 6.07
CA LYS A 143 -8.61 7.83 4.87
C LYS A 143 -7.27 7.79 4.13
N ALA A 144 -6.16 7.94 4.84
CA ALA A 144 -4.82 7.92 4.24
C ALA A 144 -4.52 6.56 3.59
N LYS A 145 -4.89 5.44 4.23
CA LYS A 145 -4.81 4.09 3.68
C LYS A 145 -5.61 3.95 2.39
N THR A 146 -6.86 4.43 2.38
CA THR A 146 -7.72 4.38 1.19
C THR A 146 -7.11 5.15 0.02
N ILE A 147 -6.60 6.36 0.26
CA ILE A 147 -5.95 7.18 -0.78
C ILE A 147 -4.71 6.46 -1.33
N PHE A 148 -3.85 5.95 -0.45
CA PHE A 148 -2.67 5.17 -0.87
C PHE A 148 -3.05 3.96 -1.72
N MET A 149 -4.03 3.16 -1.27
CA MET A 149 -4.50 1.98 -2.00
C MET A 149 -5.06 2.34 -3.38
N THR A 150 -5.85 3.41 -3.46
CA THR A 150 -6.43 3.87 -4.73
C THR A 150 -5.34 4.31 -5.72
N THR A 151 -4.35 5.08 -5.27
CA THR A 151 -3.24 5.52 -6.12
C THR A 151 -2.35 4.35 -6.54
N LEU A 152 -2.12 3.37 -5.68
CA LEU A 152 -1.37 2.16 -5.98
C LEU A 152 -2.08 1.32 -7.05
N TRP A 153 -3.38 1.07 -6.90
CA TRP A 153 -4.16 0.33 -7.90
C TRP A 153 -4.18 1.03 -9.26
N LEU A 154 -4.30 2.37 -9.27
CA LEU A 154 -4.24 3.13 -10.51
C LEU A 154 -2.86 3.00 -11.19
N THR A 155 -1.78 3.03 -10.39
CA THR A 155 -0.41 2.80 -10.90
C THR A 155 -0.27 1.40 -11.52
N ILE A 156 -0.81 0.37 -10.87
CA ILE A 156 -0.82 -1.01 -11.39
C ILE A 156 -1.60 -1.11 -12.71
N LEU A 157 -2.78 -0.49 -12.79
CA LEU A 157 -3.58 -0.48 -14.02
C LEU A 157 -2.84 0.20 -15.17
N LEU A 158 -2.18 1.33 -14.93
CA LEU A 158 -1.35 2.00 -15.94
C LEU A 158 -0.18 1.11 -16.38
N PHE A 159 0.45 0.39 -15.45
CA PHE A 159 1.52 -0.54 -15.78
C PHE A 159 1.03 -1.69 -16.65
N VAL A 160 -0.11 -2.29 -16.33
CA VAL A 160 -0.74 -3.35 -17.16
C VAL A 160 -1.06 -2.83 -18.57
N ALA A 161 -1.67 -1.65 -18.67
CA ALA A 161 -1.96 -1.02 -19.96
C ALA A 161 -0.68 -0.78 -20.79
N LYS A 162 0.39 -0.30 -20.15
CA LYS A 162 1.70 -0.12 -20.76
C LYS A 162 2.28 -1.45 -21.24
N VAL A 163 2.22 -2.52 -20.45
CA VAL A 163 2.70 -3.85 -20.86
C VAL A 163 1.97 -4.32 -22.11
N MET A 164 0.66 -4.12 -22.20
CA MET A 164 -0.13 -4.48 -23.39
C MET A 164 0.27 -3.67 -24.63
N ILE A 165 0.50 -2.35 -24.48
CA ILE A 165 0.97 -1.49 -25.56
C ILE A 165 2.37 -1.93 -26.03
N PHE A 166 3.28 -2.18 -25.09
CA PHE A 166 4.65 -2.62 -25.38
C PHE A 166 4.68 -4.00 -26.05
N ALA A 167 3.88 -4.95 -25.56
CA ALA A 167 3.72 -6.26 -26.16
C ALA A 167 3.18 -6.17 -27.62
N THR A 168 2.18 -5.29 -27.84
CA THR A 168 1.63 -5.05 -29.18
C THR A 168 2.67 -4.44 -30.12
N TRP A 169 3.46 -3.51 -29.61
CA TRP A 169 4.55 -2.92 -30.35
C TRP A 169 5.62 -3.95 -30.73
N ASN A 170 6.06 -4.76 -29.79
CA ASN A 170 7.01 -5.85 -30.00
C ASN A 170 6.49 -6.89 -31.00
N TYR A 171 5.22 -7.30 -30.88
CA TYR A 171 4.57 -8.20 -31.83
C TYR A 171 4.64 -7.68 -33.25
N LYS A 172 4.26 -6.41 -33.47
CA LYS A 172 4.32 -5.76 -34.79
C LYS A 172 5.75 -5.60 -35.28
N SER A 173 6.70 -5.29 -34.42
CA SER A 173 8.13 -5.19 -34.76
C SER A 173 8.68 -6.52 -35.24
N LEU A 174 8.40 -7.64 -34.53
CA LEU A 174 8.80 -8.98 -34.97
C LEU A 174 8.16 -9.37 -36.29
N LEU A 175 6.89 -9.01 -36.57
CA LEU A 175 6.25 -9.26 -37.86
C LEU A 175 6.94 -8.48 -38.97
N ASN A 176 7.29 -7.22 -38.73
CA ASN A 176 8.02 -6.40 -39.71
C ASN A 176 9.41 -6.99 -40.02
N LEU A 177 10.16 -7.38 -38.99
CA LEU A 177 11.46 -8.03 -39.14
C LEU A 177 11.38 -9.32 -39.99
N ARG A 178 10.35 -10.14 -39.78
CA ARG A 178 10.15 -11.36 -40.59
C ARG A 178 9.87 -11.11 -42.06
N ILE A 179 9.38 -9.92 -42.40
CA ILE A 179 9.19 -9.52 -43.81
C ILE A 179 10.52 -9.07 -44.40
N THR A 180 11.33 -8.33 -43.63
CA THR A 180 12.62 -7.79 -44.10
C THR A 180 13.76 -8.82 -44.01
N SER A 181 13.65 -9.82 -43.11
CA SER A 181 14.67 -10.86 -42.92
C SER A 181 14.04 -12.25 -42.83
N PRO A 182 13.87 -12.94 -43.98
CA PRO A 182 13.24 -14.26 -44.04
C PRO A 182 13.92 -15.35 -43.20
N TRP A 183 15.22 -15.24 -42.94
CA TRP A 183 15.98 -16.18 -42.10
C TRP A 183 15.55 -16.16 -40.62
N MET A 184 15.00 -15.05 -40.13
CA MET A 184 14.45 -14.95 -38.77
C MET A 184 13.20 -15.82 -38.51
N LYS A 185 12.66 -16.49 -39.55
CA LYS A 185 11.46 -17.32 -39.38
C LYS A 185 11.62 -18.47 -38.39
N LYS A 186 12.85 -18.82 -37.99
CA LYS A 186 13.15 -19.93 -37.09
C LYS A 186 13.42 -19.47 -35.64
N SER A 187 13.52 -18.17 -35.37
CA SER A 187 13.82 -17.61 -34.06
C SER A 187 12.58 -17.49 -33.15
N THR A 188 12.31 -16.40 -32.59
CA THR A 188 11.20 -16.21 -31.64
C THR A 188 9.85 -16.04 -32.35
N ALA A 189 8.85 -16.84 -32.04
CA ALA A 189 7.52 -16.67 -32.59
C ALA A 189 6.88 -15.37 -32.09
N PRO A 190 6.19 -14.55 -32.93
CA PRO A 190 5.66 -13.24 -32.53
C PRO A 190 4.71 -13.29 -31.34
N TYR A 191 3.95 -14.37 -31.15
CA TYR A 191 3.03 -14.51 -30.03
C TYR A 191 3.73 -14.46 -28.68
N TRP A 192 5.05 -14.76 -28.59
CA TRP A 192 5.81 -14.63 -27.35
C TRP A 192 5.88 -13.19 -26.84
N ALA A 193 5.64 -12.20 -27.69
CA ALA A 193 5.53 -10.81 -27.25
C ALA A 193 4.38 -10.59 -26.26
N TYR A 194 3.30 -11.39 -26.31
CA TYR A 194 2.19 -11.36 -25.37
C TYR A 194 2.31 -12.47 -24.30
N VAL A 195 2.43 -13.70 -24.79
CA VAL A 195 2.38 -14.90 -23.93
C VAL A 195 3.55 -14.91 -22.95
N GLY A 196 4.71 -14.36 -23.34
CA GLY A 196 5.87 -14.25 -22.51
C GLY A 196 5.65 -13.47 -21.21
N TRP A 197 4.70 -12.51 -21.18
CA TRP A 197 4.36 -11.77 -19.97
C TRP A 197 3.37 -12.51 -19.06
N LEU A 198 2.59 -13.45 -19.61
CA LEU A 198 1.48 -14.10 -18.91
C LEU A 198 1.88 -15.40 -18.21
N ILE A 199 2.88 -16.12 -18.74
CA ILE A 199 3.27 -17.42 -18.19
C ILE A 199 4.28 -17.22 -17.07
N PRO A 200 3.98 -17.64 -15.82
CA PRO A 200 4.93 -17.61 -14.72
C PRO A 200 6.25 -18.34 -15.07
N GLY A 201 7.36 -17.77 -14.69
CA GLY A 201 8.71 -18.26 -15.04
C GLY A 201 9.19 -17.78 -16.41
N TYR A 202 8.37 -17.90 -17.46
CA TYR A 202 8.71 -17.34 -18.77
C TYR A 202 8.68 -15.81 -18.80
N ASN A 203 7.87 -15.18 -17.95
CA ASN A 203 7.83 -13.72 -17.80
C ASN A 203 9.14 -13.09 -17.34
N PHE A 204 10.07 -13.88 -16.81
CA PHE A 204 11.43 -13.42 -16.45
C PHE A 204 12.43 -13.50 -17.63
N ILE A 205 12.14 -14.25 -18.68
CA ILE A 205 13.09 -14.51 -19.76
C ILE A 205 12.55 -14.03 -21.11
N LYS A 206 11.30 -14.37 -21.43
CA LYS A 206 10.77 -14.16 -22.78
C LYS A 206 10.59 -12.69 -23.19
N PRO A 207 10.11 -11.78 -22.36
CA PRO A 207 10.05 -10.36 -22.74
C PRO A 207 11.42 -9.78 -23.08
N TYR A 208 12.45 -10.17 -22.33
CA TYR A 208 13.82 -9.80 -22.61
C TYR A 208 14.30 -10.36 -23.94
N THR A 209 14.15 -11.67 -24.18
CA THR A 209 14.63 -12.30 -25.41
C THR A 209 13.91 -11.78 -26.66
N VAL A 210 12.61 -11.53 -26.58
CA VAL A 210 11.82 -10.93 -27.67
C VAL A 210 12.33 -9.53 -28.01
N TYR A 211 12.56 -8.71 -26.98
CA TYR A 211 12.99 -7.33 -27.21
C TYR A 211 14.47 -7.28 -27.67
N ALA A 212 15.33 -8.10 -27.10
CA ALA A 212 16.71 -8.23 -27.53
C ALA A 212 16.82 -8.64 -29.01
N GLU A 213 15.99 -9.59 -29.45
CA GLU A 213 15.93 -10.00 -30.86
C GLU A 213 15.51 -8.83 -31.77
N ILE A 214 14.46 -8.08 -31.39
CA ILE A 214 14.02 -6.92 -32.18
C ILE A 214 15.15 -5.89 -32.29
N TYR A 215 15.82 -5.60 -31.19
CA TYR A 215 16.85 -4.59 -31.13
C TYR A 215 18.11 -5.01 -31.94
N ASN A 216 18.64 -6.18 -31.64
CA ASN A 216 19.88 -6.69 -32.25
C ASN A 216 19.71 -6.96 -33.76
N GLU A 217 18.61 -7.59 -34.16
CA GLU A 217 18.38 -7.91 -35.57
C GLU A 217 18.10 -6.67 -36.40
N THR A 218 17.36 -5.69 -35.86
CA THR A 218 17.16 -4.40 -36.56
C THR A 218 18.51 -3.70 -36.80
N HIS A 219 19.34 -3.68 -35.76
CA HIS A 219 20.69 -3.11 -35.82
C HIS A 219 21.59 -3.83 -36.82
N TYR A 220 21.60 -5.18 -36.77
CA TYR A 220 22.38 -6.01 -37.68
C TYR A 220 21.97 -5.78 -39.14
N ILE A 221 20.66 -5.71 -39.47
CA ILE A 221 20.17 -5.44 -40.83
C ILE A 221 20.65 -4.05 -41.34
N LEU A 222 20.64 -3.04 -40.48
CA LEU A 222 21.10 -1.71 -40.85
C LEU A 222 22.60 -1.66 -41.13
N LEU A 223 23.39 -2.43 -40.37
CA LEU A 223 24.83 -2.59 -40.61
C LEU A 223 25.12 -3.40 -41.92
N ASP A 224 24.48 -4.56 -42.06
CA ASP A 224 24.68 -5.43 -43.26
C ASP A 224 24.38 -4.72 -44.58
N LYS A 225 23.36 -3.85 -44.56
CA LYS A 225 22.99 -3.03 -45.72
C LYS A 225 23.78 -1.72 -45.85
N ASN A 226 24.81 -1.50 -45.03
CA ASN A 226 25.61 -0.26 -45.02
C ASN A 226 24.76 1.01 -44.90
N ILE A 227 23.60 0.93 -44.22
CA ILE A 227 22.73 2.08 -43.95
C ILE A 227 23.31 2.89 -42.75
N ILE A 228 23.93 2.21 -41.80
CA ILE A 228 24.72 2.80 -40.71
C ILE A 228 26.18 2.34 -40.86
N GLN A 229 27.11 3.25 -40.60
CA GLN A 229 28.54 2.93 -40.65
C GLN A 229 29.01 2.38 -39.33
N LYS A 230 29.82 1.32 -39.34
CA LYS A 230 30.36 0.66 -38.16
C LYS A 230 31.26 1.59 -37.32
N GLU A 231 31.93 2.55 -37.98
CA GLU A 231 32.79 3.53 -37.29
C GLU A 231 32.02 4.58 -36.46
N ASN A 232 30.77 4.86 -36.81
CA ASN A 232 29.89 5.80 -36.10
C ASN A 232 28.94 5.08 -35.14
N ASP A 233 29.14 3.78 -34.93
CA ASP A 233 28.28 2.98 -34.07
C ASP A 233 28.72 3.15 -32.61
N THR A 234 28.10 4.10 -31.94
CA THR A 234 28.26 4.30 -30.49
C THR A 234 27.57 3.21 -29.66
N ASP A 235 26.84 2.29 -30.30
CA ASP A 235 26.07 1.23 -29.67
C ASP A 235 26.87 -0.09 -29.47
N THR A 236 28.21 -0.01 -29.32
CA THR A 236 29.06 -1.19 -29.05
C THR A 236 28.68 -1.98 -27.79
N ASN A 237 27.77 -1.46 -26.94
CA ASN A 237 27.30 -2.08 -25.70
C ASN A 237 25.80 -2.41 -25.75
N CYS A 238 25.29 -2.88 -26.88
CA CYS A 238 23.87 -3.23 -27.07
C CYS A 238 23.37 -4.22 -26.00
N ASP A 239 24.12 -5.29 -25.79
CA ASP A 239 23.79 -6.34 -24.79
C ASP A 239 23.84 -5.81 -23.35
N PHE A 240 24.79 -4.91 -23.06
CA PHE A 240 24.87 -4.28 -21.74
C PHE A 240 23.62 -3.41 -21.45
N ASN A 241 23.19 -2.59 -22.41
CA ASN A 241 22.02 -1.72 -22.23
C ASN A 241 20.73 -2.54 -22.03
N LEU A 242 20.58 -3.65 -22.75
CA LEU A 242 19.46 -4.57 -22.63
C LEU A 242 19.51 -5.32 -21.27
N GLY A 243 20.68 -5.80 -20.87
CA GLY A 243 20.88 -6.45 -19.59
C GLY A 243 20.62 -5.50 -18.41
N LEU A 244 21.08 -4.25 -18.51
CA LEU A 244 20.81 -3.22 -17.52
C LEU A 244 19.32 -2.92 -17.37
N TRP A 245 18.60 -2.75 -18.47
CA TRP A 245 17.15 -2.55 -18.48
C TRP A 245 16.42 -3.67 -17.73
N TRP A 246 16.76 -4.93 -18.06
CA TRP A 246 16.10 -6.08 -17.47
C TRP A 246 16.49 -6.27 -15.99
N GLY A 247 17.74 -6.07 -15.65
CA GLY A 247 18.23 -6.11 -14.28
C GLY A 247 17.56 -5.07 -13.38
N LEU A 248 17.38 -3.84 -13.88
CA LEU A 248 16.66 -2.78 -13.17
C LEU A 248 15.19 -3.14 -12.92
N LEU A 249 14.50 -3.76 -13.88
CA LEU A 249 13.13 -4.24 -13.70
C LEU A 249 13.04 -5.28 -12.57
N LEU A 250 13.94 -6.27 -12.57
CA LEU A 250 13.96 -7.32 -11.56
C LEU A 250 14.26 -6.74 -10.16
N MET A 251 15.23 -5.83 -10.05
CA MET A 251 15.55 -5.16 -8.79
C MET A 251 14.37 -4.30 -8.30
N ALA A 252 13.74 -3.53 -9.19
CA ALA A 252 12.54 -2.75 -8.86
C ALA A 252 11.39 -3.64 -8.36
N ALA A 253 11.19 -4.81 -8.97
CA ALA A 253 10.18 -5.78 -8.56
C ALA A 253 10.47 -6.38 -7.17
N VAL A 254 11.73 -6.73 -6.87
CA VAL A 254 12.15 -7.25 -5.56
C VAL A 254 11.92 -6.22 -4.46
N VAL A 255 12.37 -4.98 -4.65
CA VAL A 255 12.21 -3.91 -3.65
C VAL A 255 10.73 -3.56 -3.45
N MET A 256 9.94 -3.55 -4.53
CA MET A 256 8.49 -3.34 -4.43
C MET A 256 7.78 -4.46 -3.67
N SER A 257 8.17 -5.72 -3.92
CA SER A 257 7.64 -6.88 -3.18
C SER A 257 7.92 -6.77 -1.68
N TYR A 258 9.09 -6.27 -1.30
CA TYR A 258 9.43 -6.02 0.10
C TYR A 258 8.49 -4.95 0.72
N ILE A 259 8.27 -3.82 0.04
CA ILE A 259 7.35 -2.77 0.52
C ILE A 259 5.93 -3.32 0.68
N LEU A 260 5.42 -4.05 -0.33
CA LEU A 260 4.08 -4.62 -0.27
C LEU A 260 3.95 -5.61 0.89
N ASN A 261 4.93 -6.49 1.06
CA ASN A 261 4.93 -7.42 2.19
C ASN A 261 4.95 -6.68 3.53
N ALA A 262 5.82 -5.68 3.67
CA ALA A 262 5.92 -4.88 4.88
C ALA A 262 4.62 -4.11 5.19
N THR A 263 3.91 -3.63 4.17
CA THR A 263 2.69 -2.82 4.33
C THR A 263 1.42 -3.64 4.58
N PHE A 264 1.34 -4.85 3.98
CA PHE A 264 0.08 -5.62 3.97
C PHE A 264 0.08 -6.85 4.87
N PHE A 265 1.23 -7.44 5.15
CA PHE A 265 1.31 -8.74 5.82
C PHE A 265 1.94 -8.70 7.21
N ASN A 266 2.59 -7.60 7.60
CA ASN A 266 3.10 -7.44 8.95
C ASN A 266 2.07 -6.73 9.83
N GLU A 267 1.35 -7.50 10.65
CA GLU A 267 0.37 -6.99 11.63
C GLU A 267 1.02 -6.46 12.93
N GLY A 268 2.33 -6.57 13.08
CA GLY A 268 3.04 -6.10 14.27
C GLY A 268 3.38 -4.61 14.23
N PRO A 269 3.67 -3.98 15.40
CA PRO A 269 4.20 -2.62 15.43
C PRO A 269 5.55 -2.64 14.72
N MET A 270 5.56 -2.29 13.46
CA MET A 270 6.82 -2.13 12.74
C MET A 270 7.66 -1.10 13.47
N ASN A 271 8.88 -1.47 13.81
CA ASN A 271 9.91 -0.52 14.20
C ASN A 271 10.19 0.40 13.00
N TYR A 272 9.30 1.35 12.74
CA TYR A 272 9.34 2.35 11.68
C TYR A 272 10.47 3.38 11.95
N LYS A 273 11.69 2.89 12.15
CA LYS A 273 12.85 3.74 12.23
C LYS A 273 13.43 3.87 10.82
N PHE A 274 13.85 5.06 10.47
CA PHE A 274 14.71 5.54 9.37
C PHE A 274 14.91 4.62 8.14
N SER A 275 14.82 3.30 8.27
CA SER A 275 14.94 2.30 7.23
C SER A 275 13.83 2.38 6.18
N HIS A 276 12.62 2.81 6.55
CA HIS A 276 11.47 2.87 5.65
C HIS A 276 11.61 3.96 4.59
N ILE A 277 12.02 5.17 4.98
CA ILE A 277 12.28 6.26 4.03
C ILE A 277 13.36 5.84 3.04
N GLY A 278 14.43 5.20 3.54
CA GLY A 278 15.49 4.66 2.69
C GLY A 278 14.97 3.65 1.67
N VAL A 279 14.12 2.71 2.08
CA VAL A 279 13.51 1.71 1.19
C VAL A 279 12.60 2.37 0.16
N VAL A 280 11.75 3.32 0.58
CA VAL A 280 10.86 4.06 -0.34
C VAL A 280 11.67 4.84 -1.37
N VAL A 281 12.70 5.58 -0.94
CA VAL A 281 13.59 6.33 -1.85
C VAL A 281 14.31 5.37 -2.80
N THR A 282 14.85 4.27 -2.31
CA THR A 282 15.52 3.25 -3.13
C THR A 282 14.57 2.69 -4.18
N THR A 283 13.32 2.42 -3.81
CA THR A 283 12.29 1.93 -4.74
C THR A 283 12.00 2.95 -5.84
N ILE A 284 11.84 4.23 -5.47
CA ILE A 284 11.62 5.32 -6.44
C ILE A 284 12.81 5.39 -7.42
N VAL A 285 14.03 5.31 -6.92
CA VAL A 285 15.24 5.38 -7.74
C VAL A 285 15.31 4.21 -8.73
N PHE A 286 15.09 2.96 -8.28
CA PHE A 286 15.12 1.80 -9.18
C PHE A 286 14.03 1.87 -10.25
N TRP A 287 12.81 2.26 -9.89
CA TRP A 287 11.72 2.43 -10.85
C TRP A 287 12.01 3.56 -11.85
N ALA A 288 12.56 4.69 -11.39
CA ALA A 288 12.95 5.79 -12.26
C ALA A 288 14.04 5.36 -13.24
N LEU A 289 15.07 4.69 -12.78
CA LEU A 289 16.16 4.19 -13.64
C LEU A 289 15.65 3.16 -14.65
N TYR A 290 14.77 2.23 -14.23
CA TYR A 290 14.14 1.26 -15.12
C TYR A 290 13.34 1.94 -16.23
N LEU A 291 12.41 2.85 -15.88
CA LEU A 291 11.53 3.52 -16.86
C LEU A 291 12.33 4.44 -17.79
N LEU A 292 13.38 5.09 -17.27
CA LEU A 292 14.28 5.90 -18.08
C LEU A 292 15.05 5.04 -19.08
N GLN A 293 15.68 3.95 -18.62
CA GLN A 293 16.45 3.04 -19.48
C GLN A 293 15.55 2.41 -20.56
N GLU A 294 14.34 1.99 -20.19
CA GLU A 294 13.36 1.48 -21.15
C GLU A 294 12.99 2.54 -22.20
N SER A 295 12.75 3.77 -21.78
CA SER A 295 12.41 4.88 -22.70
C SER A 295 13.55 5.16 -23.68
N ILE A 296 14.80 5.11 -23.21
CA ILE A 296 15.99 5.25 -24.08
C ILE A 296 16.05 4.13 -25.10
N LEU A 297 15.86 2.87 -24.69
CA LEU A 297 15.87 1.73 -25.58
C LEU A 297 14.73 1.77 -26.60
N ILE A 298 13.50 2.09 -26.18
CA ILE A 298 12.36 2.27 -27.08
C ILE A 298 12.64 3.37 -28.09
N HIS A 299 13.17 4.51 -27.65
CA HIS A 299 13.50 5.63 -28.56
C HIS A 299 14.52 5.22 -29.62
N ARG A 300 15.59 4.53 -29.23
CA ARG A 300 16.61 4.01 -30.15
C ARG A 300 16.01 3.03 -31.15
N THR A 301 15.21 2.06 -30.70
CA THR A 301 14.54 1.09 -31.57
C THR A 301 13.56 1.75 -32.54
N ILE A 302 12.83 2.79 -32.10
CA ILE A 302 11.96 3.58 -33.00
C ILE A 302 12.80 4.23 -34.09
N LYS A 303 13.93 4.86 -33.73
CA LYS A 303 14.82 5.51 -34.69
C LYS A 303 15.39 4.51 -35.72
N MET A 304 15.86 3.34 -35.25
CA MET A 304 16.34 2.27 -36.12
C MET A 304 15.23 1.76 -37.05
N ASN A 305 14.02 1.52 -36.57
CA ASN A 305 12.88 1.10 -37.37
C ASN A 305 12.50 2.17 -38.41
N GLN A 306 12.51 3.44 -38.09
CA GLN A 306 12.26 4.53 -39.02
C GLN A 306 13.32 4.55 -40.12
N THR A 307 14.59 4.39 -39.78
CA THR A 307 15.69 4.31 -40.76
C THR A 307 15.54 3.08 -41.67
N LEU A 308 15.17 1.93 -41.11
CA LEU A 308 14.89 0.72 -41.88
C LEU A 308 13.75 0.93 -42.90
N PHE A 309 12.61 1.51 -42.44
CA PHE A 309 11.45 1.75 -43.29
C PHE A 309 11.73 2.78 -44.41
N ALA A 310 12.50 3.81 -44.10
CA ALA A 310 12.89 4.80 -45.10
C ALA A 310 13.77 4.22 -46.23
N ASN A 311 14.46 3.12 -45.96
CA ASN A 311 15.37 2.47 -46.89
C ASN A 311 14.81 1.17 -47.53
N LEU A 312 13.54 0.79 -47.24
CA LEU A 312 12.90 -0.43 -47.77
C LEU A 312 12.97 -0.59 -49.29
N PRO A 313 12.83 0.47 -50.09
CA PRO A 313 12.95 0.33 -51.56
C PRO A 313 14.29 -0.25 -52.03
N LYS A 314 15.35 -0.07 -51.23
CA LYS A 314 16.69 -0.65 -51.51
C LYS A 314 16.75 -2.17 -51.32
N PHE A 315 15.77 -2.77 -50.62
CA PHE A 315 15.71 -4.21 -50.38
C PHE A 315 14.95 -4.98 -51.47
N ASP A 316 14.13 -4.31 -52.29
CA ASP A 316 13.34 -4.96 -53.34
C ASP A 316 14.15 -5.24 -54.60
N HIS A 317 15.40 -4.75 -54.69
CA HIS A 317 16.26 -4.87 -55.87
C HIS A 317 17.43 -5.88 -55.69
N GLN A 318 17.40 -6.70 -54.70
CA GLN A 318 18.32 -7.81 -54.44
C GLN A 318 17.55 -9.14 -54.28
#